data_f0e66288e94ee74e5ed870f6ee5ec679
#
_entry.id   f0e66288e94ee74e5ed870f6ee5ec679
#
_cell.length_a   1.000
_cell.length_b   1.000
_cell.length_c   1.000
_cell.angle_alpha   90.00
_cell.angle_beta   90.00
_cell.angle_gamma   90.00
#
_symmetry.space_group_name_H-M   'P 1'
#
loop_
_entity.id
_entity.type
_entity.pdbx_description
1 polymer ?
#
loop_
_entity_poly.entity_id
_entity_poly.type
_entity_poly.pdbx_seq_one_letter_code
_entity_poly.pdbx_strand_id
1 'polypeptide(L)'
;DDFCREEYQREDGADYTDLTDVGVAYTTTEDDKHEIQARVNLVDFRIETLADGKVVRSEQYASIEELTEKGLQALSFDDLVYLSEEELAQVEAPLTPVWEHPKKSRVQTFDIHPEIPMADRHTFDLASHEVEEVNKKERFHRNYAAITVLKRCQEENRFATPDEQIILSKYVGWGGIPEAFDERAGSWQTEFGMLKNILTPEEYASARESTLTAFYTPPTVINAVYKVMKQLGFREGNILEPSCGIGHFIGMLPEEMKESKIYGVELDTVSAGIAQQLYQKSSIAAQGFEETNLPDSFFDAV
;
A
#
# COMPACT_ATOMS: atom_id res chain seq x y z
N ASP A 1 -4.87 7.11 -35.32
CA ASP A 1 -5.37 5.75 -34.96
C ASP A 1 -4.39 4.66 -35.41
N ASP A 2 -4.09 4.61 -36.72
CA ASP A 2 -3.12 3.63 -37.25
C ASP A 2 -1.68 3.95 -36.82
N PHE A 3 -1.34 5.21 -36.61
CA PHE A 3 -0.02 5.63 -36.13
C PHE A 3 0.25 5.16 -34.68
N CYS A 4 -0.69 5.39 -33.77
CA CYS A 4 -0.56 4.92 -32.40
C CYS A 4 -0.49 3.39 -32.30
N ARG A 5 -1.26 2.68 -33.17
CA ARG A 5 -1.28 1.23 -33.24
C ARG A 5 0.06 0.65 -33.74
N GLU A 6 0.67 1.26 -34.77
CA GLU A 6 1.95 0.80 -35.31
C GLU A 6 3.13 1.08 -34.39
N GLU A 7 3.14 2.21 -33.68
CA GLU A 7 4.24 2.59 -32.80
C GLU A 7 4.21 1.76 -31.52
N TYR A 8 3.03 1.49 -30.98
CA TYR A 8 2.87 0.65 -29.81
C TYR A 8 3.23 -0.83 -30.08
N GLN A 9 2.87 -1.36 -31.24
CA GLN A 9 3.26 -2.72 -31.65
C GLN A 9 4.78 -2.89 -31.86
N ARG A 10 5.51 -1.81 -32.14
CA ARG A 10 6.97 -1.84 -32.33
C ARG A 10 7.73 -1.88 -31.00
N GLU A 11 7.24 -1.19 -29.98
CA GLU A 11 7.96 -1.09 -28.70
C GLU A 11 7.78 -2.31 -27.81
N ASP A 12 6.56 -2.80 -27.61
CA ASP A 12 6.27 -3.81 -26.57
C ASP A 12 5.71 -5.13 -27.08
N GLY A 13 5.28 -5.24 -28.36
CA GLY A 13 4.67 -6.46 -28.90
C GLY A 13 3.32 -6.85 -28.25
N ALA A 14 2.72 -5.93 -27.49
CA ALA A 14 1.44 -6.14 -26.82
C ALA A 14 0.26 -5.86 -27.79
N ASP A 15 -0.88 -6.53 -27.55
CA ASP A 15 -2.10 -6.24 -28.30
C ASP A 15 -2.68 -4.90 -27.84
N TYR A 16 -3.03 -4.06 -28.77
CA TYR A 16 -3.61 -2.73 -28.53
C TYR A 16 -4.87 -2.76 -27.64
N THR A 17 -5.58 -3.87 -27.65
CA THR A 17 -6.78 -4.06 -26.83
C THR A 17 -6.51 -4.20 -25.34
N ASP A 18 -5.26 -4.52 -24.96
CA ASP A 18 -4.88 -4.71 -23.56
C ASP A 18 -4.40 -3.43 -22.87
N LEU A 19 -4.38 -2.30 -23.59
CA LEU A 19 -3.93 -1.03 -23.07
C LEU A 19 -4.99 -0.33 -22.23
N THR A 20 -4.64 -0.05 -21.02
CA THR A 20 -5.46 0.77 -20.11
C THR A 20 -5.17 2.26 -20.25
N ASP A 21 -3.98 2.62 -20.72
CA ASP A 21 -3.55 4.01 -20.83
C ASP A 21 -2.53 4.15 -21.99
N VAL A 22 -2.84 4.99 -22.97
CA VAL A 22 -1.98 5.26 -24.10
C VAL A 22 -1.57 6.73 -24.06
N GLY A 23 -0.28 6.99 -23.96
CA GLY A 23 0.28 8.33 -23.98
C GLY A 23 0.78 8.69 -25.38
N VAL A 24 0.33 9.80 -25.92
CA VAL A 24 0.88 10.42 -27.12
C VAL A 24 1.49 11.76 -26.73
N ALA A 25 2.79 11.92 -26.92
CA ALA A 25 3.50 13.15 -26.60
C ALA A 25 3.62 14.05 -27.84
N TYR A 26 3.28 15.32 -27.67
CA TYR A 26 3.52 16.35 -28.67
C TYR A 26 4.31 17.49 -28.01
N THR A 27 5.38 17.92 -28.67
CA THR A 27 6.14 19.10 -28.22
C THR A 27 5.76 20.29 -29.05
N THR A 28 5.36 21.39 -28.42
CA THR A 28 5.03 22.63 -29.15
C THR A 28 6.30 23.36 -29.54
N THR A 29 6.34 23.83 -30.79
CA THR A 29 7.47 24.64 -31.29
C THR A 29 7.26 26.13 -31.19
N GLU A 30 6.03 26.60 -30.94
CA GLU A 30 5.68 28.03 -30.89
C GLU A 30 5.80 28.62 -29.47
N ASP A 31 5.63 27.79 -28.44
CA ASP A 31 5.87 28.17 -27.06
C ASP A 31 6.94 27.26 -26.47
N ASP A 32 8.21 27.58 -26.68
CA ASP A 32 9.37 26.84 -26.16
C ASP A 32 9.40 26.67 -24.64
N LYS A 33 8.31 27.05 -23.95
CA LYS A 33 8.23 27.07 -22.50
C LYS A 33 7.59 25.82 -21.89
N HIS A 34 6.67 25.16 -22.61
CA HIS A 34 5.86 24.07 -22.03
C HIS A 34 5.90 22.81 -22.90
N GLU A 35 6.11 21.67 -22.26
CA GLU A 35 5.93 20.35 -22.90
C GLU A 35 4.45 19.94 -22.80
N ILE A 36 3.81 19.76 -23.96
CA ILE A 36 2.39 19.37 -24.02
C ILE A 36 2.27 17.91 -24.44
N GLN A 37 1.49 17.16 -23.69
CA GLN A 37 1.22 15.75 -23.91
C GLN A 37 -0.28 15.50 -23.92
N ALA A 38 -0.76 14.54 -24.74
CA ALA A 38 -2.10 13.99 -24.63
C ALA A 38 -2.02 12.55 -24.11
N ARG A 39 -2.81 12.25 -23.09
CA ARG A 39 -2.97 10.92 -22.54
C ARG A 39 -4.37 10.41 -22.76
N VAL A 40 -4.50 9.22 -23.38
CA VAL A 40 -5.78 8.58 -23.68
C VAL A 40 -5.98 7.41 -22.73
N ASN A 41 -7.03 7.45 -21.91
CA ASN A 41 -7.44 6.34 -21.05
C ASN A 41 -8.59 5.57 -21.72
N LEU A 42 -8.33 4.33 -22.12
CA LEU A 42 -9.30 3.48 -22.82
C LEU A 42 -10.30 2.80 -21.87
N VAL A 43 -10.00 2.72 -20.59
CA VAL A 43 -10.89 2.14 -19.58
C VAL A 43 -11.98 3.15 -19.20
N ASP A 44 -11.57 4.41 -18.99
CA ASP A 44 -12.47 5.49 -18.59
C ASP A 44 -13.03 6.27 -19.78
N PHE A 45 -12.63 5.93 -21.00
CA PHE A 45 -12.97 6.66 -22.23
C PHE A 45 -12.68 8.16 -22.11
N ARG A 46 -11.47 8.51 -21.69
CA ARG A 46 -11.08 9.89 -21.35
C ARG A 46 -9.82 10.29 -22.09
N ILE A 47 -9.78 11.55 -22.52
CA ILE A 47 -8.58 12.20 -23.04
C ILE A 47 -8.16 13.30 -22.08
N GLU A 48 -6.90 13.31 -21.70
CA GLU A 48 -6.31 14.34 -20.86
C GLU A 48 -5.17 15.03 -21.60
N THR A 49 -5.18 16.35 -21.59
CA THR A 49 -4.06 17.16 -22.06
C THR A 49 -3.23 17.57 -20.85
N LEU A 50 -1.94 17.30 -20.93
CA LEU A 50 -0.98 17.66 -19.89
C LEU A 50 -0.03 18.73 -20.42
N ALA A 51 0.29 19.70 -19.58
CA ALA A 51 1.36 20.65 -19.81
C ALA A 51 2.36 20.59 -18.63
N ASP A 52 3.64 20.34 -18.95
CA ASP A 52 4.69 20.11 -17.95
C ASP A 52 4.32 19.05 -16.91
N GLY A 53 3.62 17.98 -17.36
CA GLY A 53 3.17 16.88 -16.52
C GLY A 53 1.91 17.16 -15.67
N LYS A 54 1.30 18.36 -15.77
CA LYS A 54 0.04 18.69 -15.11
C LYS A 54 -1.13 18.56 -16.08
N VAL A 55 -2.23 17.94 -15.65
CA VAL A 55 -3.47 17.88 -16.43
C VAL A 55 -4.11 19.26 -16.45
N VAL A 56 -4.22 19.84 -17.66
CA VAL A 56 -4.83 21.15 -17.91
C VAL A 56 -6.19 21.06 -18.58
N ARG A 57 -6.46 19.96 -19.28
CA ARG A 57 -7.74 19.68 -19.93
C ARG A 57 -8.08 18.20 -19.77
N SER A 58 -9.34 17.88 -19.51
CA SER A 58 -9.83 16.51 -19.40
C SER A 58 -11.21 16.41 -20.03
N GLU A 59 -11.38 15.48 -20.98
CA GLU A 59 -12.62 15.24 -21.72
C GLU A 59 -13.05 13.79 -21.57
N GLN A 60 -14.29 13.58 -21.15
CA GLN A 60 -14.91 12.27 -20.93
C GLN A 60 -15.85 11.94 -22.07
N TYR A 61 -15.77 10.72 -22.59
CA TYR A 61 -16.62 10.18 -23.65
C TYR A 61 -17.50 9.05 -23.11
N ALA A 62 -18.65 8.82 -23.75
CA ALA A 62 -19.62 7.84 -23.28
C ALA A 62 -19.26 6.39 -23.66
N SER A 63 -18.46 6.20 -24.70
CA SER A 63 -18.02 4.88 -25.18
C SER A 63 -16.69 4.98 -25.93
N ILE A 64 -16.10 3.82 -26.21
CA ILE A 64 -14.86 3.72 -26.99
C ILE A 64 -15.07 4.19 -28.44
N GLU A 65 -16.25 3.97 -29.01
CA GLU A 65 -16.58 4.44 -30.36
C GLU A 65 -16.63 5.97 -30.41
N GLU A 66 -17.24 6.60 -29.40
CA GLU A 66 -17.29 8.07 -29.32
C GLU A 66 -15.91 8.65 -29.06
N LEU A 67 -15.10 8.03 -28.20
CA LEU A 67 -13.70 8.40 -27.97
C LEU A 67 -12.92 8.36 -29.29
N THR A 68 -13.08 7.31 -30.08
CA THR A 68 -12.35 7.12 -31.35
C THR A 68 -12.84 8.11 -32.40
N GLU A 69 -14.16 8.26 -32.57
CA GLU A 69 -14.72 9.09 -33.65
C GLU A 69 -14.60 10.59 -33.37
N LYS A 70 -14.78 11.02 -32.12
CA LYS A 70 -14.78 12.44 -31.77
C LYS A 70 -13.50 12.86 -31.04
N GLY A 71 -13.06 12.04 -30.06
CA GLY A 71 -11.95 12.37 -29.22
C GLY A 71 -10.62 12.34 -29.95
N LEU A 72 -10.27 11.22 -30.57
CA LEU A 72 -9.00 11.10 -31.27
C LEU A 72 -8.93 11.95 -32.54
N GLN A 73 -10.07 12.22 -33.19
CA GLN A 73 -10.10 13.15 -34.32
C GLN A 73 -9.94 14.62 -33.92
N ALA A 74 -10.36 14.98 -32.71
CA ALA A 74 -10.15 16.31 -32.14
C ALA A 74 -8.72 16.55 -31.65
N LEU A 75 -7.92 15.51 -31.43
CA LEU A 75 -6.50 15.60 -31.13
C LEU A 75 -5.73 15.96 -32.40
N SER A 76 -6.03 17.12 -33.00
CA SER A 76 -5.18 17.67 -34.03
C SER A 76 -3.95 18.32 -33.40
N PHE A 77 -2.86 18.37 -34.13
CA PHE A 77 -1.64 19.04 -33.69
C PHE A 77 -1.91 20.50 -33.32
N ASP A 78 -2.81 21.16 -34.05
CA ASP A 78 -3.17 22.58 -33.83
C ASP A 78 -3.90 22.78 -32.48
N ASP A 79 -4.72 21.82 -32.05
CA ASP A 79 -5.49 21.93 -30.80
C ASP A 79 -4.61 21.72 -29.55
N LEU A 80 -3.47 21.09 -29.71
CA LEU A 80 -2.52 20.86 -28.62
C LEU A 80 -1.44 21.96 -28.52
N VAL A 81 -1.29 22.78 -29.54
CA VAL A 81 -0.28 23.83 -29.62
C VAL A 81 -0.66 25.06 -28.78
N TYR A 82 -1.95 25.32 -28.61
CA TYR A 82 -2.42 26.52 -27.93
C TYR A 82 -3.09 26.19 -26.61
N LEU A 83 -2.47 26.61 -25.50
CA LEU A 83 -3.11 26.63 -24.20
C LEU A 83 -3.87 27.93 -24.03
N SER A 84 -5.09 27.86 -23.50
CA SER A 84 -5.84 29.04 -23.11
C SER A 84 -5.17 29.78 -21.95
N GLU A 85 -5.50 31.06 -21.73
CA GLU A 85 -4.99 31.81 -20.58
C GLU A 85 -5.31 31.16 -19.24
N GLU A 86 -6.45 30.44 -19.15
CA GLU A 86 -6.85 29.70 -17.96
C GLU A 86 -5.99 28.44 -17.77
N GLU A 87 -5.65 27.73 -18.84
CA GLU A 87 -4.76 26.55 -18.82
C GLU A 87 -3.33 26.96 -18.49
N LEU A 88 -2.82 28.07 -19.07
CA LEU A 88 -1.52 28.64 -18.75
C LEU A 88 -1.42 29.01 -17.26
N ALA A 89 -2.47 29.66 -16.72
CA ALA A 89 -2.51 30.00 -15.30
C ALA A 89 -2.46 28.75 -14.39
N GLN A 90 -2.99 27.61 -14.82
CA GLN A 90 -2.89 26.35 -14.08
C GLN A 90 -1.46 25.77 -14.13
N VAL A 91 -0.76 25.93 -15.25
CA VAL A 91 0.65 25.47 -15.38
C VAL A 91 1.58 26.37 -14.55
N GLU A 92 1.43 27.68 -14.65
CA GLU A 92 2.25 28.67 -13.96
C GLU A 92 1.92 28.80 -12.46
N ALA A 93 0.74 28.32 -12.03
CA ALA A 93 0.42 28.28 -10.60
C ALA A 93 1.53 27.57 -9.83
N PRO A 94 2.11 28.20 -8.79
CA PRO A 94 3.12 27.54 -7.98
C PRO A 94 2.54 26.22 -7.49
N LEU A 95 3.34 25.14 -7.62
CA LEU A 95 3.00 23.85 -7.02
C LEU A 95 2.74 24.12 -5.55
N THR A 96 1.47 24.16 -5.14
CA THR A 96 1.15 24.08 -3.72
C THR A 96 1.77 22.77 -3.26
N PRO A 97 2.69 22.82 -2.30
CA PRO A 97 3.28 21.60 -1.78
C PRO A 97 2.15 20.63 -1.42
N VAL A 98 2.25 19.37 -1.84
CA VAL A 98 1.22 18.34 -1.63
C VAL A 98 0.82 18.20 -0.15
N TRP A 99 1.62 18.74 0.76
CA TRP A 99 1.40 18.80 2.22
C TRP A 99 0.58 20.01 2.73
N GLU A 100 0.22 21.00 1.89
CA GLU A 100 -0.74 22.04 2.28
C GLU A 100 -2.18 21.58 2.01
N HIS A 101 -2.58 20.51 2.69
CA HIS A 101 -3.94 20.01 2.60
C HIS A 101 -4.93 20.88 3.38
N PRO A 102 -6.16 21.07 2.87
CA PRO A 102 -7.26 21.62 3.66
C PRO A 102 -7.44 20.78 4.92
N LYS A 103 -7.88 21.40 6.03
CA LYS A 103 -8.02 20.76 7.35
C LYS A 103 -8.51 19.32 7.24
N LYS A 104 -7.60 18.39 7.55
CA LYS A 104 -7.85 16.94 7.46
C LYS A 104 -9.11 16.59 8.26
N SER A 105 -10.03 15.88 7.64
CA SER A 105 -11.20 15.33 8.34
C SER A 105 -10.71 14.38 9.44
N ARG A 106 -11.49 14.18 10.51
CA ARG A 106 -11.15 13.19 11.53
C ARG A 106 -11.28 11.80 10.93
N VAL A 107 -10.18 11.06 10.88
CA VAL A 107 -10.17 9.63 10.56
C VAL A 107 -10.66 8.86 11.78
N GLN A 108 -11.43 7.81 11.53
CA GLN A 108 -11.72 6.81 12.56
C GLN A 108 -10.39 6.18 12.98
N THR A 109 -10.03 6.34 14.24
CA THR A 109 -8.83 5.69 14.78
C THR A 109 -9.22 4.32 15.30
N PHE A 110 -8.47 3.29 14.86
CA PHE A 110 -8.62 1.92 15.34
C PHE A 110 -7.66 1.72 16.53
N ASP A 111 -8.11 2.16 17.69
CA ASP A 111 -7.36 2.08 18.95
C ASP A 111 -8.00 1.01 19.83
N ILE A 112 -7.26 -0.06 20.10
CA ILE A 112 -7.77 -1.20 20.88
C ILE A 112 -7.75 -0.94 22.40
N HIS A 113 -6.99 0.07 22.84
CA HIS A 113 -6.87 0.44 24.27
C HIS A 113 -6.84 1.97 24.43
N PRO A 114 -7.95 2.67 24.11
CA PRO A 114 -8.02 4.12 24.20
C PRO A 114 -7.84 4.67 25.63
N GLU A 115 -8.01 3.82 26.63
CA GLU A 115 -7.81 4.12 28.06
C GLU A 115 -6.33 4.23 28.44
N ILE A 116 -5.39 3.67 27.66
CA ILE A 116 -3.95 3.71 27.93
C ILE A 116 -3.35 4.96 27.27
N PRO A 117 -2.73 5.87 28.05
CA PRO A 117 -2.09 7.07 27.50
C PRO A 117 -0.99 6.75 26.47
N MET A 118 -0.86 7.57 25.43
CA MET A 118 0.18 7.40 24.41
C MET A 118 1.62 7.35 24.96
N ALA A 119 1.87 8.02 26.10
CA ALA A 119 3.19 8.01 26.76
C ALA A 119 3.56 6.64 27.33
N ASP A 120 2.55 5.82 27.68
CA ASP A 120 2.74 4.50 28.29
C ASP A 120 2.76 3.37 27.23
N ARG A 121 2.62 3.73 25.94
CA ARG A 121 2.60 2.78 24.84
C ARG A 121 3.97 2.59 24.23
N HIS A 122 4.22 1.36 23.78
CA HIS A 122 5.47 0.96 23.16
C HIS A 122 5.33 0.81 21.64
N THR A 123 6.39 1.11 20.91
CA THR A 123 6.53 0.81 19.49
C THR A 123 7.79 -0.02 19.30
N PHE A 124 7.64 -1.21 18.74
CA PHE A 124 8.77 -2.11 18.53
C PHE A 124 9.66 -1.59 17.39
N ASP A 125 10.95 -1.54 17.62
CA ASP A 125 11.95 -1.15 16.62
C ASP A 125 12.50 -2.42 15.94
N LEU A 126 11.91 -2.78 14.78
CA LEU A 126 12.34 -3.95 14.04
C LEU A 126 13.73 -3.78 13.40
N ALA A 127 14.13 -2.55 13.07
CA ALA A 127 15.42 -2.26 12.46
C ALA A 127 16.60 -2.61 13.38
N SER A 128 16.39 -2.62 14.70
CA SER A 128 17.39 -2.99 15.70
C SER A 128 17.51 -4.51 15.94
N HIS A 129 16.69 -5.33 15.28
CA HIS A 129 16.65 -6.77 15.48
C HIS A 129 17.01 -7.53 14.18
N GLU A 130 17.85 -8.55 14.33
CA GLU A 130 18.21 -9.41 13.20
C GLU A 130 17.10 -10.41 12.89
N VAL A 131 16.77 -10.53 11.59
CA VAL A 131 15.85 -11.57 11.10
C VAL A 131 16.68 -12.80 10.76
N GLU A 132 16.62 -13.81 11.61
CA GLU A 132 17.31 -15.09 11.40
C GLU A 132 16.51 -15.97 10.43
N GLU A 133 17.20 -16.53 9.43
CA GLU A 133 16.66 -17.63 8.63
C GLU A 133 16.63 -18.92 9.44
N VAL A 134 15.44 -19.50 9.53
CA VAL A 134 15.23 -20.75 10.29
C VAL A 134 14.45 -21.78 9.46
N ASN A 135 14.56 -23.04 9.85
CA ASN A 135 13.85 -24.13 9.19
C ASN A 135 12.32 -24.06 9.42
N LYS A 136 11.56 -24.84 8.66
CA LYS A 136 10.09 -24.82 8.70
C LYS A 136 9.50 -25.12 10.09
N LYS A 137 10.08 -26.07 10.83
CA LYS A 137 9.61 -26.41 12.17
C LYS A 137 9.84 -25.26 13.16
N GLU A 138 11.01 -24.63 13.11
CA GLU A 138 11.32 -23.48 13.93
C GLU A 138 10.41 -22.28 13.59
N ARG A 139 10.13 -22.04 12.31
CA ARG A 139 9.16 -21.01 11.88
C ARG A 139 7.77 -21.27 12.47
N PHE A 140 7.33 -22.54 12.44
CA PHE A 140 6.08 -22.92 13.07
C PHE A 140 6.07 -22.61 14.56
N HIS A 141 7.11 -22.99 15.31
CA HIS A 141 7.18 -22.74 16.75
C HIS A 141 7.24 -21.27 17.10
N ARG A 142 7.91 -20.45 16.30
CA ARG A 142 7.90 -18.98 16.43
C ARG A 142 6.50 -18.40 16.23
N ASN A 143 5.80 -18.83 15.17
CA ASN A 143 4.43 -18.43 14.92
C ASN A 143 3.49 -18.84 16.06
N TYR A 144 3.61 -20.08 16.51
CA TYR A 144 2.80 -20.58 17.63
C TYR A 144 3.03 -19.80 18.92
N ALA A 145 4.29 -19.52 19.25
CA ALA A 145 4.64 -18.72 20.41
C ALA A 145 4.07 -17.29 20.33
N ALA A 146 4.18 -16.65 19.18
CA ALA A 146 3.61 -15.32 18.94
C ALA A 146 2.09 -15.32 19.10
N ILE A 147 1.40 -16.30 18.51
CA ILE A 147 -0.07 -16.44 18.65
C ILE A 147 -0.45 -16.69 20.12
N THR A 148 0.32 -17.48 20.85
CA THR A 148 0.08 -17.72 22.28
C THR A 148 0.16 -16.43 23.09
N VAL A 149 1.16 -15.59 22.81
CA VAL A 149 1.29 -14.28 23.46
C VAL A 149 0.13 -13.37 23.08
N LEU A 150 -0.22 -13.31 21.78
CA LEU A 150 -1.35 -12.51 21.29
C LEU A 150 -2.65 -12.88 22.02
N LYS A 151 -3.00 -14.18 22.05
CA LYS A 151 -4.22 -14.65 22.70
C LYS A 151 -4.24 -14.28 24.18
N ARG A 152 -3.11 -14.41 24.90
CA ARG A 152 -3.00 -13.99 26.29
C ARG A 152 -3.23 -12.50 26.47
N CYS A 153 -2.64 -11.65 25.63
CA CYS A 153 -2.87 -10.20 25.67
C CYS A 153 -4.33 -9.85 25.43
N GLN A 154 -4.99 -10.55 24.50
CA GLN A 154 -6.43 -10.39 24.22
C GLN A 154 -7.31 -10.83 25.40
N GLU A 155 -7.02 -11.98 26.01
CA GLU A 155 -7.76 -12.50 27.18
C GLU A 155 -7.61 -11.58 28.41
N GLU A 156 -6.41 -11.05 28.63
CA GLU A 156 -6.10 -10.13 29.73
C GLU A 156 -6.50 -8.67 29.41
N ASN A 157 -6.96 -8.39 28.19
CA ASN A 157 -7.35 -7.05 27.70
C ASN A 157 -6.27 -5.99 27.96
N ARG A 158 -5.06 -6.25 27.50
CA ARG A 158 -3.93 -5.36 27.67
C ARG A 158 -2.99 -5.35 26.44
N PHE A 159 -2.13 -4.35 26.40
CA PHE A 159 -0.98 -4.38 25.48
C PHE A 159 0.10 -5.38 25.92
N ALA A 160 0.88 -5.83 24.92
CA ALA A 160 2.06 -6.62 25.13
C ALA A 160 3.17 -5.79 25.80
N THR A 161 3.90 -6.41 26.71
CA THR A 161 5.12 -5.85 27.29
C THR A 161 6.27 -5.85 26.26
N PRO A 162 7.36 -5.08 26.49
CA PRO A 162 8.52 -5.11 25.59
C PRO A 162 9.11 -6.52 25.35
N ASP A 163 9.14 -7.37 26.38
CA ASP A 163 9.62 -8.75 26.25
C ASP A 163 8.68 -9.62 25.41
N GLU A 164 7.37 -9.41 25.55
CA GLU A 164 6.35 -10.07 24.72
C GLU A 164 6.41 -9.58 23.28
N GLN A 165 6.71 -8.31 23.04
CA GLN A 165 6.91 -7.76 21.68
C GLN A 165 8.08 -8.45 20.95
N ILE A 166 9.15 -8.84 21.66
CA ILE A 166 10.25 -9.63 21.06
C ILE A 166 9.75 -10.99 20.57
N ILE A 167 8.80 -11.62 21.28
CA ILE A 167 8.23 -12.91 20.85
C ILE A 167 7.31 -12.69 19.65
N LEU A 168 6.45 -11.67 19.72
CA LEU A 168 5.50 -11.32 18.64
C LEU A 168 6.22 -10.96 17.34
N SER A 169 7.34 -10.25 17.41
CA SER A 169 8.12 -9.83 16.23
C SER A 169 8.74 -11.00 15.45
N LYS A 170 8.81 -12.19 16.05
CA LYS A 170 9.30 -13.42 15.41
C LYS A 170 8.22 -14.14 14.58
N TYR A 171 7.01 -13.64 14.55
CA TYR A 171 5.98 -14.19 13.66
C TYR A 171 6.34 -13.92 12.20
N VAL A 172 6.35 -14.98 11.40
CA VAL A 172 6.78 -14.91 9.99
C VAL A 172 5.68 -15.37 9.01
N GLY A 173 4.46 -15.53 9.50
CA GLY A 173 3.34 -16.02 8.70
C GLY A 173 3.48 -17.49 8.29
N TRP A 174 2.53 -17.94 7.49
CA TRP A 174 2.43 -19.36 7.11
C TRP A 174 2.97 -19.64 5.70
N GLY A 175 3.48 -18.66 5.00
CA GLY A 175 4.05 -18.82 3.66
C GLY A 175 5.13 -19.91 3.63
N GLY A 176 4.94 -20.91 2.75
CA GLY A 176 5.88 -22.01 2.58
C GLY A 176 5.84 -23.10 3.67
N ILE A 177 4.80 -23.14 4.55
CA ILE A 177 4.61 -24.19 5.56
C ILE A 177 3.22 -24.87 5.42
N PRO A 178 2.78 -25.29 4.23
CA PRO A 178 1.47 -25.91 4.06
C PRO A 178 1.33 -27.23 4.81
N GLU A 179 2.45 -27.91 5.12
CA GLU A 179 2.46 -29.17 5.84
C GLU A 179 1.86 -29.08 7.25
N ALA A 180 1.93 -27.91 7.88
CA ALA A 180 1.32 -27.67 9.20
C ALA A 180 -0.22 -27.76 9.19
N PHE A 181 -0.84 -27.61 8.01
CA PHE A 181 -2.29 -27.64 7.79
C PHE A 181 -2.77 -28.93 7.13
N ASP A 182 -1.86 -29.90 6.87
CA ASP A 182 -2.20 -31.20 6.27
C ASP A 182 -2.29 -32.28 7.33
N GLU A 183 -3.52 -32.77 7.56
CA GLU A 183 -3.80 -33.86 8.49
C GLU A 183 -3.06 -35.15 8.14
N ARG A 184 -2.63 -35.33 6.88
CA ARG A 184 -1.94 -36.54 6.39
C ARG A 184 -0.42 -36.42 6.47
N ALA A 185 0.10 -35.25 6.78
CA ALA A 185 1.54 -35.02 6.93
C ALA A 185 2.07 -35.65 8.23
N GLY A 186 2.44 -36.91 8.21
CA GLY A 186 2.79 -37.70 9.41
C GLY A 186 3.83 -37.03 10.34
N SER A 187 4.82 -36.32 9.78
CA SER A 187 5.83 -35.59 10.56
C SER A 187 5.33 -34.25 11.17
N TRP A 188 4.08 -33.86 10.88
CA TRP A 188 3.47 -32.60 11.32
C TRP A 188 2.20 -32.79 12.16
N GLN A 189 1.88 -34.01 12.57
CA GLN A 189 0.66 -34.34 13.32
C GLN A 189 0.52 -33.54 14.63
N THR A 190 1.64 -33.36 15.35
CA THR A 190 1.66 -32.59 16.59
C THR A 190 1.34 -31.12 16.31
N GLU A 191 1.99 -30.53 15.34
CA GLU A 191 1.81 -29.11 14.96
C GLU A 191 0.41 -28.86 14.40
N PHE A 192 -0.11 -29.79 13.60
CA PHE A 192 -1.51 -29.72 13.13
C PHE A 192 -2.49 -29.67 14.31
N GLY A 193 -2.31 -30.56 15.31
CA GLY A 193 -3.12 -30.55 16.52
C GLY A 193 -2.99 -29.25 17.33
N MET A 194 -1.78 -28.70 17.43
CA MET A 194 -1.52 -27.46 18.11
C MET A 194 -2.28 -26.27 17.48
N LEU A 195 -2.30 -26.19 16.13
CA LEU A 195 -3.03 -25.12 15.41
C LEU A 195 -4.53 -25.22 15.64
N LYS A 196 -5.10 -26.42 15.56
CA LYS A 196 -6.52 -26.67 15.80
C LYS A 196 -6.98 -26.27 17.21
N ASN A 197 -6.07 -26.28 18.18
CA ASN A 197 -6.37 -25.93 19.55
C ASN A 197 -6.23 -24.43 19.85
N ILE A 198 -5.38 -23.70 19.12
CA ILE A 198 -5.08 -22.29 19.42
C ILE A 198 -5.84 -21.31 18.52
N LEU A 199 -6.15 -21.70 17.28
CA LEU A 199 -6.85 -20.87 16.32
C LEU A 199 -8.37 -21.15 16.33
N THR A 200 -9.15 -20.09 16.14
CA THR A 200 -10.58 -20.26 15.83
C THR A 200 -10.74 -20.91 14.45
N PRO A 201 -11.92 -21.45 14.09
CA PRO A 201 -12.15 -21.98 12.75
C PRO A 201 -11.86 -20.96 11.64
N GLU A 202 -12.20 -19.70 11.84
CA GLU A 202 -11.99 -18.59 10.90
C GLU A 202 -10.50 -18.26 10.77
N GLU A 203 -9.80 -18.11 11.89
CA GLU A 203 -8.35 -17.89 11.91
C GLU A 203 -7.58 -19.05 11.27
N TYR A 204 -8.03 -20.29 11.51
CA TYR A 204 -7.43 -21.46 10.89
C TYR A 204 -7.63 -21.48 9.37
N ALA A 205 -8.81 -21.12 8.89
CA ALA A 205 -9.10 -21.02 7.46
C ALA A 205 -8.23 -19.96 6.79
N SER A 206 -8.17 -18.73 7.36
CA SER A 206 -7.32 -17.63 6.89
C SER A 206 -5.83 -18.04 6.87
N ALA A 207 -5.32 -18.59 7.96
CA ALA A 207 -3.94 -19.06 8.06
C ALA A 207 -3.60 -20.12 7.01
N ARG A 208 -4.51 -21.07 6.75
CA ARG A 208 -4.34 -22.08 5.72
C ARG A 208 -4.29 -21.51 4.31
N GLU A 209 -5.17 -20.57 3.99
CA GLU A 209 -5.20 -19.90 2.68
C GLU A 209 -3.91 -19.09 2.45
N SER A 210 -3.38 -18.47 3.49
CA SER A 210 -2.17 -17.65 3.42
C SER A 210 -0.87 -18.44 3.16
N THR A 211 -0.89 -19.77 3.23
CA THR A 211 0.31 -20.63 3.03
C THR A 211 0.98 -20.46 1.66
N LEU A 212 0.26 -19.99 0.65
CA LEU A 212 0.76 -19.77 -0.71
C LEU A 212 1.10 -18.31 -1.00
N THR A 213 0.56 -17.36 -0.24
CA THR A 213 0.58 -15.94 -0.58
C THR A 213 1.22 -15.04 0.48
N ALA A 214 1.28 -15.47 1.74
CA ALA A 214 1.81 -14.63 2.82
C ALA A 214 3.34 -14.66 2.87
N PHE A 215 3.95 -13.69 2.19
CA PHE A 215 5.39 -13.42 2.25
C PHE A 215 5.60 -11.97 2.66
N TYR A 216 6.39 -11.75 3.69
CA TYR A 216 6.72 -10.40 4.15
C TYR A 216 7.79 -9.75 3.28
N THR A 217 7.66 -8.45 3.08
CA THR A 217 8.64 -7.66 2.32
C THR A 217 10.00 -7.68 3.01
N PRO A 218 11.09 -8.04 2.29
CA PRO A 218 12.41 -8.08 2.87
C PRO A 218 12.89 -6.70 3.36
N PRO A 219 13.67 -6.63 4.46
CA PRO A 219 14.20 -5.38 5.01
C PRO A 219 14.96 -4.51 4.00
N THR A 220 15.67 -5.14 3.06
CA THR A 220 16.40 -4.44 1.99
C THR A 220 15.47 -3.64 1.08
N VAL A 221 14.29 -4.18 0.76
CA VAL A 221 13.27 -3.51 -0.05
C VAL A 221 12.62 -2.37 0.74
N ILE A 222 12.25 -2.61 2.00
CA ILE A 222 11.67 -1.59 2.88
C ILE A 222 12.62 -0.39 2.99
N ASN A 223 13.90 -0.63 3.26
CA ASN A 223 14.91 0.42 3.35
C ASN A 223 15.09 1.18 2.01
N ALA A 224 14.97 0.50 0.87
CA ALA A 224 15.03 1.16 -0.43
C ALA A 224 13.82 2.09 -0.65
N VAL A 225 12.60 1.66 -0.27
CA VAL A 225 11.39 2.48 -0.35
C VAL A 225 11.54 3.75 0.53
N TYR A 226 11.93 3.62 1.78
CA TYR A 226 12.15 4.78 2.66
C TYR A 226 13.24 5.72 2.15
N LYS A 227 14.30 5.17 1.54
CA LYS A 227 15.33 6.00 0.91
C LYS A 227 14.77 6.83 -0.24
N VAL A 228 13.90 6.25 -1.06
CA VAL A 228 13.22 6.98 -2.15
C VAL A 228 12.30 8.04 -1.57
N MET A 229 11.45 7.72 -0.59
CA MET A 229 10.58 8.70 0.07
C MET A 229 11.38 9.90 0.61
N LYS A 230 12.52 9.63 1.26
CA LYS A 230 13.43 10.67 1.77
C LYS A 230 14.00 11.54 0.65
N GLN A 231 14.38 10.94 -0.51
CA GLN A 231 14.88 11.67 -1.68
C GLN A 231 13.80 12.55 -2.31
N LEU A 232 12.54 12.11 -2.29
CA LEU A 232 11.39 12.88 -2.73
C LEU A 232 10.99 13.99 -1.73
N GLY A 233 11.71 14.13 -0.62
CA GLY A 233 11.48 15.19 0.37
C GLY A 233 10.52 14.86 1.49
N PHE A 234 9.96 13.63 1.54
CA PHE A 234 9.09 13.22 2.64
C PHE A 234 9.88 13.19 3.97
N ARG A 235 9.29 13.75 5.03
CA ARG A 235 9.86 13.79 6.38
C ARG A 235 8.89 13.25 7.42
N GLU A 236 7.69 13.77 7.45
CA GLU A 236 6.65 13.41 8.38
C GLU A 236 5.27 13.61 7.75
N GLY A 237 4.28 12.88 8.22
CA GLY A 237 2.91 12.98 7.72
C GLY A 237 2.02 11.84 8.19
N ASN A 238 0.87 11.70 7.59
CA ASN A 238 0.02 10.54 7.77
C ASN A 238 0.39 9.49 6.74
N ILE A 239 0.85 8.33 7.20
CA ILE A 239 1.24 7.20 6.35
C ILE A 239 0.17 6.12 6.48
N LEU A 240 -0.32 5.61 5.34
CA LEU A 240 -1.21 4.46 5.29
C LEU A 240 -0.47 3.25 4.71
N GLU A 241 -0.57 2.12 5.40
CA GLU A 241 -0.18 0.82 4.87
C GLU A 241 -1.42 -0.07 4.72
N PRO A 242 -1.95 -0.25 3.48
CA PRO A 242 -3.24 -0.88 3.23
C PRO A 242 -3.25 -2.41 3.36
N SER A 243 -2.10 -3.03 3.54
CA SER A 243 -1.89 -4.48 3.77
C SER A 243 -0.68 -4.68 4.67
N CYS A 244 -0.78 -4.22 5.91
CA CYS A 244 0.41 -4.03 6.73
C CYS A 244 1.03 -5.35 7.27
N GLY A 245 0.35 -6.49 7.18
CA GLY A 245 0.79 -7.72 7.81
C GLY A 245 1.02 -7.52 9.31
N ILE A 246 2.19 -7.92 9.80
CA ILE A 246 2.60 -7.60 11.17
C ILE A 246 3.29 -6.24 11.30
N GLY A 247 3.29 -5.39 10.25
CA GLY A 247 3.79 -4.02 10.28
C GLY A 247 5.30 -3.88 10.10
N HIS A 248 5.92 -4.63 9.18
CA HIS A 248 7.37 -4.52 8.95
C HIS A 248 7.78 -3.11 8.51
N PHE A 249 7.00 -2.44 7.64
CA PHE A 249 7.26 -1.05 7.28
C PHE A 249 7.17 -0.14 8.51
N ILE A 250 6.19 -0.35 9.39
CA ILE A 250 6.03 0.46 10.61
C ILE A 250 7.25 0.31 11.52
N GLY A 251 7.70 -0.95 11.74
CA GLY A 251 8.84 -1.25 12.62
C GLY A 251 10.21 -0.84 12.08
N MET A 252 10.29 -0.55 10.78
CA MET A 252 11.52 -0.12 10.11
C MET A 252 11.49 1.37 9.72
N LEU A 253 10.53 2.13 10.25
CA LEU A 253 10.40 3.56 9.96
C LEU A 253 11.71 4.31 10.34
N PRO A 254 12.32 5.07 9.41
CA PRO A 254 13.53 5.82 9.69
C PRO A 254 13.33 6.88 10.78
N GLU A 255 14.42 7.21 11.50
CA GLU A 255 14.38 8.21 12.58
C GLU A 255 13.76 9.53 12.16
N GLU A 256 14.07 9.99 10.93
CA GLU A 256 13.57 11.24 10.38
C GLU A 256 12.05 11.24 10.08
N MET A 257 11.41 10.06 10.13
CA MET A 257 9.98 9.87 9.86
C MET A 257 9.20 9.42 11.10
N LYS A 258 9.83 9.27 12.26
CA LYS A 258 9.21 8.72 13.48
C LYS A 258 8.09 9.55 14.07
N GLU A 259 8.01 10.85 13.73
CA GLU A 259 6.90 11.72 14.13
C GLU A 259 5.64 11.54 13.24
N SER A 260 5.74 10.72 12.19
CA SER A 260 4.59 10.39 11.32
C SER A 260 3.50 9.64 12.07
N LYS A 261 2.26 9.86 11.69
CA LYS A 261 1.11 9.10 12.17
C LYS A 261 0.86 7.93 11.24
N ILE A 262 0.93 6.72 11.79
CA ILE A 262 0.82 5.50 11.02
C ILE A 262 -0.58 4.90 11.14
N TYR A 263 -1.14 4.56 10.00
CA TYR A 263 -2.42 3.88 9.84
C TYR A 263 -2.16 2.60 9.06
N GLY A 264 -2.55 1.46 9.64
CA GLY A 264 -2.43 0.16 9.00
C GLY A 264 -3.81 -0.46 8.79
N VAL A 265 -3.94 -1.24 7.74
CA VAL A 265 -5.11 -2.11 7.51
C VAL A 265 -4.57 -3.51 7.22
N GLU A 266 -5.15 -4.53 7.83
CA GLU A 266 -4.76 -5.91 7.62
C GLU A 266 -5.99 -6.82 7.74
N LEU A 267 -6.19 -7.66 6.72
CA LEU A 267 -7.33 -8.57 6.65
C LEU A 267 -7.19 -9.76 7.62
N ASP A 268 -5.98 -10.33 7.71
CA ASP A 268 -5.72 -11.44 8.62
C ASP A 268 -5.71 -10.97 10.07
N THR A 269 -6.70 -11.41 10.84
CA THR A 269 -6.93 -10.94 12.22
C THR A 269 -5.78 -11.29 13.17
N VAL A 270 -5.04 -12.37 12.92
CA VAL A 270 -3.87 -12.74 13.71
C VAL A 270 -2.71 -11.79 13.43
N SER A 271 -2.40 -11.53 12.16
CA SER A 271 -1.37 -10.58 11.74
C SER A 271 -1.69 -9.17 12.21
N ALA A 272 -2.93 -8.70 12.01
CA ALA A 272 -3.40 -7.41 12.49
C ALA A 272 -3.26 -7.27 14.02
N GLY A 273 -3.69 -8.30 14.77
CA GLY A 273 -3.57 -8.32 16.22
C GLY A 273 -2.11 -8.27 16.70
N ILE A 274 -1.21 -8.99 16.02
CA ILE A 274 0.24 -8.91 16.31
C ILE A 274 0.77 -7.50 16.03
N ALA A 275 0.40 -6.90 14.89
CA ALA A 275 0.81 -5.54 14.55
C ALA A 275 0.31 -4.50 15.57
N GLN A 276 -0.94 -4.62 16.04
CA GLN A 276 -1.51 -3.77 17.11
C GLN A 276 -0.72 -3.88 18.42
N GLN A 277 -0.22 -5.06 18.75
CA GLN A 277 0.58 -5.29 19.95
C GLN A 277 2.04 -4.79 19.81
N LEU A 278 2.60 -4.86 18.59
CA LEU A 278 3.95 -4.38 18.30
C LEU A 278 4.01 -2.85 18.21
N TYR A 279 3.01 -2.24 17.58
CA TYR A 279 3.00 -0.80 17.28
C TYR A 279 1.83 -0.09 17.95
N GLN A 280 1.85 -0.08 19.28
CA GLN A 280 0.76 0.38 20.14
C GLN A 280 0.41 1.87 19.95
N LYS A 281 1.28 2.65 19.30
CA LYS A 281 1.06 4.07 18.96
C LYS A 281 0.43 4.27 17.58
N SER A 282 0.35 3.21 16.78
CA SER A 282 -0.24 3.24 15.43
C SER A 282 -1.72 2.88 15.47
N SER A 283 -2.45 3.33 14.45
CA SER A 283 -3.87 3.01 14.27
C SER A 283 -4.00 1.86 13.27
N ILE A 284 -4.25 0.64 13.72
CA ILE A 284 -4.28 -0.56 12.87
C ILE A 284 -5.67 -1.20 12.92
N ALA A 285 -6.31 -1.29 11.75
CA ALA A 285 -7.60 -1.92 11.55
C ALA A 285 -7.46 -3.40 11.14
N ALA A 286 -8.15 -4.29 11.84
CA ALA A 286 -8.26 -5.71 11.49
C ALA A 286 -9.50 -5.94 10.62
N GLN A 287 -9.42 -5.59 9.32
CA GLN A 287 -10.52 -5.70 8.36
C GLN A 287 -9.99 -5.65 6.92
N GLY A 288 -10.87 -5.94 5.93
CA GLY A 288 -10.55 -5.73 4.53
C GLY A 288 -10.36 -4.24 4.20
N PHE A 289 -9.45 -3.92 3.28
CA PHE A 289 -9.22 -2.54 2.87
C PHE A 289 -10.47 -1.92 2.24
N GLU A 290 -11.25 -2.71 1.50
CA GLU A 290 -12.52 -2.35 0.88
C GLU A 290 -13.62 -1.97 1.89
N GLU A 291 -13.47 -2.39 3.15
CA GLU A 291 -14.41 -2.06 4.23
C GLU A 291 -14.03 -0.76 4.96
N THR A 292 -12.89 -0.16 4.60
CA THR A 292 -12.43 1.06 5.24
C THR A 292 -13.19 2.29 4.72
N ASN A 293 -13.43 3.24 5.61
CA ASN A 293 -13.95 4.56 5.25
C ASN A 293 -12.87 5.60 5.52
N LEU A 294 -11.93 5.70 4.59
CA LEU A 294 -10.80 6.62 4.69
C LEU A 294 -11.11 7.90 3.92
N PRO A 295 -10.81 9.09 4.48
CA PRO A 295 -11.08 10.35 3.82
C PRO A 295 -10.09 10.64 2.70
N ASP A 296 -10.59 11.27 1.63
CA ASP A 296 -9.79 11.73 0.51
C ASP A 296 -8.68 12.70 0.97
N SER A 297 -7.52 12.61 0.34
CA SER A 297 -6.37 13.49 0.57
C SER A 297 -5.93 13.61 2.04
N PHE A 298 -6.16 12.58 2.84
CA PHE A 298 -5.76 12.57 4.25
C PHE A 298 -4.33 12.07 4.45
N PHE A 299 -3.90 11.11 3.63
CA PHE A 299 -2.60 10.48 3.74
C PHE A 299 -1.57 11.21 2.87
N ASP A 300 -0.39 11.39 3.39
CA ASP A 300 0.74 12.01 2.72
C ASP A 300 1.61 10.94 2.01
N ALA A 301 1.47 9.66 2.43
CA ALA A 301 2.07 8.49 1.78
C ALA A 301 1.16 7.26 1.94
N VAL A 302 1.13 6.40 0.92
CA VAL A 302 0.40 5.13 0.89
C VAL A 302 1.30 4.05 0.30
#